data_7af0cf8de150eefb5c5ee28f7ee74bb9
#
_entry.id   7af0cf8de150eefb5c5ee28f7ee74bb9
#
_cell.length_a   1.000
_cell.length_b   1.000
_cell.length_c   1.000
_cell.angle_alpha   90.00
_cell.angle_beta   90.00
_cell.angle_gamma   90.00
#
_symmetry.space_group_name_H-M   'P 1'
#
loop_
_entity.id
_entity.type
_entity.pdbx_description
1 polymer ?
#
loop_
_entity_poly.entity_id
_entity_poly.type
_entity_poly.pdbx_seq_one_letter_code
_entity_poly.pdbx_strand_id
1 'polypeptide(L)'
;MEQKKFYLMSLAERREWLQSQTRLSAEDLRAWLPEGGLSAERADHMIENAVGVFALPLGIARNFVINGRSVLVPMAVEEPSILAGVSFMAKLAQAGGGFSAWANPPEMIAQIQLLDIKDLDAARTQILSHKPELLETLKGLHPTIESLGGGARDLQVRQIANSAIGPFLVAHLIYDVRDVMGANAVNTAAEALAAPLEQLTGGRAHLRILSNLADRRLAGAEVSIPAEALTFADFSGEQVRGGILEAWAFAAADPYRAATHNKGIMNGVDAVVIATGNDWRGVEAGAHAYAARSGTYTSLSTWSEGAGGELIGKLELPMAVGITGGSTQSHPAARTNLRLIGARSSGELAGIIAAVGLAQNLAALRALATEGIQRGHMRLHARQVALSAGAKPDEVDRLAAQLGNEKNIRIERARQILDDWRKNKHD
;
A
#
# COMPACT_ATOMS: atom_id res chain seq x y z
N MET A 1 19.50 32.58 2.89
CA MET A 1 18.29 32.53 2.06
C MET A 1 17.42 31.34 2.54
N GLU A 2 16.21 31.63 2.95
CA GLU A 2 15.27 30.57 3.40
C GLU A 2 14.98 29.63 2.21
N GLN A 3 15.20 28.33 2.38
CA GLN A 3 15.04 27.35 1.31
C GLN A 3 13.57 27.26 0.93
N LYS A 4 13.24 27.50 -0.35
CA LYS A 4 11.87 27.41 -0.89
C LYS A 4 11.23 26.07 -0.51
N LYS A 5 10.03 26.10 0.06
CA LYS A 5 9.32 24.85 0.45
C LYS A 5 9.05 24.00 -0.77
N PHE A 6 9.26 22.69 -0.66
CA PHE A 6 9.16 21.74 -1.78
C PHE A 6 7.85 21.84 -2.57
N TYR A 7 6.71 22.03 -1.90
CA TYR A 7 5.42 22.17 -2.56
C TYR A 7 5.24 23.49 -3.33
N LEU A 8 6.10 24.48 -3.09
CA LEU A 8 6.13 25.76 -3.82
C LEU A 8 7.11 25.71 -5.02
N MET A 9 7.91 24.66 -5.13
CA MET A 9 8.83 24.47 -6.25
C MET A 9 8.06 24.06 -7.52
N SER A 10 8.57 24.45 -8.69
CA SER A 10 8.11 23.92 -9.99
C SER A 10 8.46 22.44 -10.12
N LEU A 11 7.88 21.77 -11.13
CA LEU A 11 8.21 20.35 -11.41
C LEU A 11 9.70 20.15 -11.70
N ALA A 12 10.34 21.08 -12.41
CA ALA A 12 11.78 21.04 -12.68
C ALA A 12 12.60 21.19 -11.40
N GLU A 13 12.32 22.24 -10.60
CA GLU A 13 13.00 22.47 -9.32
C GLU A 13 12.87 21.29 -8.36
N ARG A 14 11.71 20.62 -8.32
CA ARG A 14 11.54 19.41 -7.49
C ARG A 14 12.42 18.25 -7.93
N ARG A 15 12.57 18.03 -9.25
CA ARG A 15 13.45 16.99 -9.78
C ARG A 15 14.92 17.30 -9.51
N GLU A 16 15.35 18.54 -9.71
CA GLU A 16 16.71 19.00 -9.38
C GLU A 16 16.99 18.83 -7.88
N TRP A 17 16.03 19.19 -7.03
CA TRP A 17 16.14 18.99 -5.59
C TRP A 17 16.30 17.50 -5.26
N LEU A 18 15.47 16.62 -5.84
CA LEU A 18 15.59 15.17 -5.63
C LEU A 18 16.95 14.64 -6.07
N GLN A 19 17.45 15.09 -7.22
CA GLN A 19 18.78 14.72 -7.69
C GLN A 19 19.89 15.16 -6.72
N SER A 20 19.76 16.34 -6.14
CA SER A 20 20.75 16.85 -5.16
C SER A 20 20.70 16.13 -3.81
N GLN A 21 19.56 15.59 -3.42
CA GLN A 21 19.36 14.94 -2.12
C GLN A 21 19.47 13.41 -2.15
N THR A 22 19.56 12.83 -3.35
CA THR A 22 19.53 11.36 -3.52
C THR A 22 20.64 10.90 -4.48
N ARG A 23 20.77 9.58 -4.65
CA ARG A 23 21.70 8.98 -5.61
C ARG A 23 21.07 8.73 -6.99
N LEU A 24 19.90 9.32 -7.26
CA LEU A 24 19.26 9.19 -8.56
C LEU A 24 20.05 9.92 -9.64
N SER A 25 20.28 9.24 -10.75
CA SER A 25 20.90 9.82 -11.94
C SER A 25 19.91 10.65 -12.75
N ALA A 26 20.40 11.45 -13.69
CA ALA A 26 19.55 12.13 -14.65
C ALA A 26 18.70 11.15 -15.50
N GLU A 27 19.21 9.95 -15.77
CA GLU A 27 18.50 8.89 -16.47
C GLU A 27 17.34 8.35 -15.61
N ASP A 28 17.56 8.13 -14.32
CA ASP A 28 16.50 7.72 -13.39
C ASP A 28 15.35 8.75 -13.37
N LEU A 29 15.67 10.05 -13.35
CA LEU A 29 14.66 11.10 -13.35
C LEU A 29 13.85 11.19 -14.66
N ARG A 30 14.43 10.77 -15.79
CA ARG A 30 13.70 10.67 -17.08
C ARG A 30 12.55 9.67 -17.01
N ALA A 31 12.65 8.62 -16.20
CA ALA A 31 11.57 7.64 -16.02
C ALA A 31 10.25 8.26 -15.52
N TRP A 32 10.28 9.47 -14.96
CA TRP A 32 9.09 10.22 -14.55
C TRP A 32 8.59 11.22 -15.59
N LEU A 33 9.22 11.26 -16.75
CA LEU A 33 8.83 12.08 -17.88
C LEU A 33 8.16 11.23 -18.96
N PRO A 34 7.32 11.81 -19.82
CA PRO A 34 6.69 11.07 -20.91
C PRO A 34 7.69 10.33 -21.79
N GLU A 35 8.86 10.93 -22.04
CA GLU A 35 9.88 10.39 -22.94
C GLU A 35 10.65 9.21 -22.37
N GLY A 36 10.70 9.06 -21.05
CA GLY A 36 11.44 7.98 -20.36
C GLY A 36 10.55 7.04 -19.54
N GLY A 37 9.25 7.34 -19.49
CA GLY A 37 8.26 6.55 -18.77
C GLY A 37 7.84 5.26 -19.50
N LEU A 38 6.68 4.74 -19.14
CA LEU A 38 6.09 3.59 -19.83
C LEU A 38 5.57 4.05 -21.21
N SER A 39 6.18 3.53 -22.28
CA SER A 39 5.70 3.80 -23.65
C SER A 39 4.54 2.88 -24.03
N ALA A 40 3.79 3.24 -25.08
CA ALA A 40 2.71 2.41 -25.62
C ALA A 40 3.21 1.05 -26.12
N GLU A 41 4.39 0.99 -26.73
CA GLU A 41 5.00 -0.23 -27.22
C GLU A 41 5.38 -1.16 -26.06
N ARG A 42 5.87 -0.62 -24.93
CA ARG A 42 6.11 -1.43 -23.73
C ARG A 42 4.81 -1.90 -23.11
N ALA A 43 3.77 -1.07 -23.10
CA ALA A 43 2.45 -1.46 -22.57
C ALA A 43 1.85 -2.61 -23.39
N ASP A 44 2.02 -2.62 -24.70
CA ASP A 44 1.58 -3.70 -25.59
C ASP A 44 2.29 -5.05 -25.33
N HIS A 45 3.51 -5.01 -24.78
CA HIS A 45 4.19 -6.21 -24.30
C HIS A 45 3.83 -6.61 -22.84
N MET A 46 3.12 -5.76 -22.12
CA MET A 46 2.74 -6.03 -20.74
C MET A 46 1.34 -6.60 -20.59
N ILE A 47 0.43 -6.20 -21.48
CA ILE A 47 -0.97 -6.64 -21.49
C ILE A 47 -1.46 -6.87 -22.93
N GLU A 48 -2.43 -7.75 -23.11
CA GLU A 48 -3.08 -8.00 -24.38
C GLU A 48 -3.97 -6.81 -24.80
N ASN A 49 -4.04 -6.54 -26.11
CA ASN A 49 -4.90 -5.54 -26.71
C ASN A 49 -4.67 -4.11 -26.18
N ALA A 50 -3.43 -3.76 -25.84
CA ALA A 50 -3.10 -2.42 -25.37
C ALA A 50 -3.40 -1.36 -26.45
N VAL A 51 -3.99 -0.24 -26.04
CA VAL A 51 -4.28 0.92 -26.90
C VAL A 51 -3.53 2.18 -26.46
N GLY A 52 -2.79 2.10 -25.35
CA GLY A 52 -2.05 3.21 -24.79
C GLY A 52 -1.73 3.02 -23.31
N VAL A 53 -1.41 4.13 -22.64
CA VAL A 53 -1.04 4.16 -21.22
C VAL A 53 -2.01 5.06 -20.47
N PHE A 54 -2.53 4.58 -19.35
CA PHE A 54 -3.32 5.39 -18.40
C PHE A 54 -2.41 5.86 -17.27
N ALA A 55 -2.11 7.16 -17.22
CA ALA A 55 -1.17 7.74 -16.27
C ALA A 55 -1.86 8.17 -14.97
N LEU A 56 -1.24 7.84 -13.83
CA LEU A 56 -1.58 8.39 -12.52
C LEU A 56 -0.58 9.48 -12.11
N PRO A 57 -1.01 10.52 -11.36
CA PRO A 57 -0.10 11.47 -10.77
C PRO A 57 0.88 10.78 -9.83
N LEU A 58 2.17 11.12 -9.92
CA LEU A 58 3.23 10.64 -9.04
C LEU A 58 3.76 11.79 -8.21
N GLY A 59 3.76 11.65 -6.89
CA GLY A 59 4.32 12.62 -5.97
C GLY A 59 5.26 11.97 -4.96
N ILE A 60 6.00 12.80 -4.20
CA ILE A 60 6.96 12.34 -3.19
C ILE A 60 6.49 12.78 -1.81
N ALA A 61 6.18 11.82 -0.95
CA ALA A 61 5.96 12.08 0.47
C ALA A 61 7.30 12.23 1.19
N ARG A 62 7.32 13.17 2.15
CA ARG A 62 8.54 13.62 2.84
C ARG A 62 8.39 13.49 4.35
N ASN A 63 9.47 13.78 5.06
CA ASN A 63 9.56 13.82 6.51
C ASN A 63 9.48 12.45 7.20
N PHE A 64 9.38 11.35 6.48
CA PHE A 64 9.42 10.04 7.09
C PHE A 64 10.79 9.76 7.71
N VAL A 65 10.78 9.42 9.00
CA VAL A 65 11.87 8.78 9.70
C VAL A 65 11.37 7.40 10.10
N ILE A 66 11.96 6.35 9.54
CA ILE A 66 11.54 4.96 9.74
C ILE A 66 12.76 4.17 10.20
N ASN A 67 12.69 3.56 11.36
CA ASN A 67 13.81 2.86 12.00
C ASN A 67 15.08 3.71 12.03
N GLY A 68 14.95 5.01 12.36
CA GLY A 68 16.03 5.97 12.43
C GLY A 68 16.57 6.49 11.09
N ARG A 69 16.02 6.03 9.95
CA ARG A 69 16.43 6.43 8.60
C ARG A 69 15.41 7.39 7.97
N SER A 70 15.88 8.50 7.42
CA SER A 70 15.04 9.38 6.60
C SER A 70 14.73 8.72 5.27
N VAL A 71 13.45 8.69 4.87
CA VAL A 71 12.96 8.05 3.66
C VAL A 71 12.12 9.03 2.85
N LEU A 72 12.38 9.11 1.54
CA LEU A 72 11.52 9.77 0.57
C LEU A 72 10.63 8.69 -0.07
N VAL A 73 9.32 8.89 -0.01
CA VAL A 73 8.36 7.86 -0.43
C VAL A 73 7.61 8.30 -1.69
N PRO A 74 7.82 7.67 -2.85
CA PRO A 74 7.03 7.90 -4.05
C PRO A 74 5.63 7.30 -3.85
N MET A 75 4.62 8.05 -4.29
CA MET A 75 3.21 7.67 -4.19
C MET A 75 2.50 8.01 -5.49
N ALA A 76 1.88 7.01 -6.12
CA ALA A 76 1.05 7.18 -7.32
C ALA A 76 -0.42 7.17 -6.89
N VAL A 77 -1.08 8.32 -6.98
CA VAL A 77 -2.46 8.49 -6.51
C VAL A 77 -3.11 9.71 -7.16
N GLU A 78 -4.39 9.60 -7.48
CA GLU A 78 -5.19 10.68 -8.07
C GLU A 78 -5.88 11.57 -7.02
N GLU A 79 -6.04 11.08 -5.79
CA GLU A 79 -6.80 11.76 -4.74
C GLU A 79 -5.95 12.90 -4.11
N PRO A 80 -6.48 14.14 -4.08
CA PRO A 80 -5.81 15.25 -3.40
C PRO A 80 -5.68 15.02 -1.89
N SER A 81 -4.73 15.68 -1.27
CA SER A 81 -4.45 15.68 0.18
C SER A 81 -3.71 14.44 0.70
N ILE A 82 -3.67 13.32 -0.03
CA ILE A 82 -2.99 12.10 0.43
C ILE A 82 -1.51 12.39 0.75
N LEU A 83 -0.74 12.91 -0.23
CA LEU A 83 0.67 13.20 -0.02
C LEU A 83 0.92 14.29 1.04
N ALA A 84 0.07 15.30 1.07
CA ALA A 84 0.18 16.37 2.06
C ALA A 84 -0.10 15.83 3.47
N GLY A 85 -1.14 15.00 3.61
CA GLY A 85 -1.54 14.36 4.87
C GLY A 85 -0.43 13.48 5.44
N VAL A 86 0.06 12.50 4.68
CA VAL A 86 1.11 11.59 5.15
C VAL A 86 2.41 12.34 5.48
N SER A 87 2.80 13.32 4.65
CA SER A 87 4.02 14.09 4.88
C SER A 87 3.92 14.95 6.13
N PHE A 88 2.73 15.48 6.45
CA PHE A 88 2.51 16.25 7.64
C PHE A 88 2.48 15.38 8.89
N MET A 89 1.80 14.22 8.85
CA MET A 89 1.81 13.27 9.96
C MET A 89 3.20 12.69 10.20
N ALA A 90 3.95 12.40 9.15
CA ALA A 90 5.34 11.99 9.26
C ALA A 90 6.21 13.07 9.95
N LYS A 91 5.94 14.36 9.70
CA LYS A 91 6.62 15.45 10.41
C LYS A 91 6.25 15.47 11.90
N LEU A 92 5.00 15.27 12.27
CA LEU A 92 4.57 15.21 13.68
C LEU A 92 5.19 14.01 14.40
N ALA A 93 5.25 12.85 13.72
CA ALA A 93 5.86 11.65 14.25
C ALA A 93 7.33 11.80 14.63
N GLN A 94 8.07 12.75 14.01
CA GLN A 94 9.47 13.03 14.37
C GLN A 94 9.62 13.47 15.82
N ALA A 95 8.61 14.11 16.42
CA ALA A 95 8.64 14.50 17.83
C ALA A 95 8.77 13.31 18.78
N GLY A 96 8.33 12.12 18.37
CA GLY A 96 8.50 10.86 19.09
C GLY A 96 9.55 9.93 18.49
N GLY A 97 10.43 10.42 17.59
CA GLY A 97 11.50 9.64 16.97
C GLY A 97 11.15 9.02 15.62
N GLY A 98 9.95 9.23 15.11
CA GLY A 98 9.47 8.67 13.83
C GLY A 98 8.70 7.36 14.01
N PHE A 99 8.77 6.50 12.99
CA PHE A 99 8.09 5.20 12.97
C PHE A 99 9.07 4.07 13.24
N SER A 100 8.66 3.11 14.06
CA SER A 100 9.26 1.77 14.12
C SER A 100 8.48 0.85 13.20
N ALA A 101 9.15 0.19 12.26
CA ALA A 101 8.50 -0.70 11.29
C ALA A 101 9.21 -2.05 11.23
N TRP A 102 8.44 -3.09 10.96
CA TRP A 102 8.88 -4.47 10.91
C TRP A 102 8.15 -5.27 9.83
N ALA A 103 8.69 -6.43 9.47
CA ALA A 103 8.02 -7.41 8.63
C ALA A 103 8.40 -8.83 9.06
N ASN A 104 7.47 -9.76 8.89
CA ASN A 104 7.72 -11.19 9.04
C ASN A 104 8.60 -11.72 7.90
N PRO A 105 9.19 -12.92 8.03
CA PRO A 105 9.78 -13.62 6.89
C PRO A 105 8.83 -13.64 5.69
N PRO A 106 9.33 -13.53 4.45
CA PRO A 106 8.49 -13.39 3.25
C PRO A 106 7.86 -14.73 2.83
N GLU A 107 7.06 -15.32 3.71
CA GLU A 107 6.37 -16.60 3.51
C GLU A 107 5.02 -16.40 2.84
N MET A 108 4.87 -16.95 1.65
CA MET A 108 3.60 -17.04 0.92
C MET A 108 2.94 -18.38 1.14
N ILE A 109 1.62 -18.42 0.98
CA ILE A 109 0.81 -19.62 1.10
C ILE A 109 0.28 -20.02 -0.27
N ALA A 110 0.51 -21.25 -0.71
CA ALA A 110 -0.25 -21.86 -1.79
C ALA A 110 -1.25 -22.87 -1.24
N GLN A 111 -2.40 -22.95 -1.87
CA GLN A 111 -3.47 -23.90 -1.55
C GLN A 111 -3.57 -24.95 -2.65
N ILE A 112 -3.57 -26.24 -2.25
CA ILE A 112 -3.80 -27.36 -3.14
C ILE A 112 -5.08 -28.03 -2.65
N GLN A 113 -6.14 -27.94 -3.46
CA GLN A 113 -7.45 -28.56 -3.17
C GLN A 113 -7.42 -30.03 -3.55
N LEU A 114 -7.71 -30.92 -2.60
CA LEU A 114 -7.74 -32.37 -2.78
C LEU A 114 -9.18 -32.88 -2.62
N LEU A 115 -9.72 -33.40 -3.70
CA LEU A 115 -11.08 -33.89 -3.82
C LEU A 115 -11.12 -35.43 -3.96
N ASP A 116 -12.30 -36.01 -3.90
CA ASP A 116 -12.58 -37.42 -4.15
C ASP A 116 -11.82 -38.36 -3.19
N ILE A 117 -11.54 -37.89 -1.96
CA ILE A 117 -10.83 -38.65 -0.91
C ILE A 117 -11.85 -39.49 -0.11
N LYS A 118 -11.62 -40.80 0.00
CA LYS A 118 -12.52 -41.72 0.72
C LYS A 118 -12.48 -41.53 2.24
N ASP A 119 -11.28 -41.31 2.79
CA ASP A 119 -11.06 -41.13 4.21
C ASP A 119 -10.14 -39.91 4.40
N LEU A 120 -10.74 -38.79 4.82
CA LEU A 120 -10.02 -37.50 4.98
C LEU A 120 -8.98 -37.53 6.11
N ASP A 121 -9.28 -38.23 7.21
CA ASP A 121 -8.37 -38.29 8.36
C ASP A 121 -7.15 -39.17 8.06
N ALA A 122 -7.36 -40.31 7.40
CA ALA A 122 -6.27 -41.16 6.93
C ALA A 122 -5.39 -40.41 5.91
N ALA A 123 -5.98 -39.75 4.93
CA ALA A 123 -5.27 -38.98 3.91
C ALA A 123 -4.49 -37.82 4.52
N ARG A 124 -5.08 -37.08 5.46
CA ARG A 124 -4.38 -36.03 6.22
C ARG A 124 -3.17 -36.59 6.95
N THR A 125 -3.32 -37.72 7.64
CA THR A 125 -2.25 -38.39 8.36
C THR A 125 -1.13 -38.81 7.40
N GLN A 126 -1.45 -39.36 6.24
CA GLN A 126 -0.49 -39.74 5.21
C GLN A 126 0.29 -38.54 4.69
N ILE A 127 -0.36 -37.43 4.37
CA ILE A 127 0.32 -36.21 3.91
C ILE A 127 1.28 -35.72 5.00
N LEU A 128 0.85 -35.63 6.25
CA LEU A 128 1.68 -35.11 7.34
C LEU A 128 2.84 -36.03 7.68
N SER A 129 2.69 -37.36 7.58
CA SER A 129 3.79 -38.31 7.80
C SER A 129 4.85 -38.29 6.69
N HIS A 130 4.47 -37.96 5.45
CA HIS A 130 5.38 -37.83 4.31
C HIS A 130 5.76 -36.36 4.00
N LYS A 131 5.52 -35.44 4.94
CA LYS A 131 5.84 -34.01 4.76
C LYS A 131 7.31 -33.77 4.38
N PRO A 132 8.31 -34.40 5.05
CA PRO A 132 9.70 -34.17 4.68
C PRO A 132 10.01 -34.56 3.24
N GLU A 133 9.51 -35.70 2.77
CA GLU A 133 9.72 -36.21 1.41
C GLU A 133 9.02 -35.30 0.38
N LEU A 134 7.80 -34.84 0.68
CA LEU A 134 7.06 -33.89 -0.17
C LEU A 134 7.81 -32.57 -0.32
N LEU A 135 8.34 -32.01 0.76
CA LEU A 135 9.12 -30.77 0.70
C LEU A 135 10.45 -30.97 -0.05
N GLU A 136 11.06 -32.15 0.05
CA GLU A 136 12.29 -32.49 -0.67
C GLU A 136 12.09 -32.48 -2.19
N THR A 137 10.90 -32.90 -2.69
CA THR A 137 10.57 -32.89 -4.13
C THR A 137 10.59 -31.48 -4.74
N LEU A 138 10.49 -30.45 -3.92
CA LEU A 138 10.50 -29.04 -4.35
C LEU A 138 11.90 -28.42 -4.42
N LYS A 139 12.93 -29.13 -3.96
CA LYS A 139 14.31 -28.64 -4.04
C LYS A 139 14.78 -28.56 -5.50
N GLY A 140 15.47 -27.48 -5.80
CA GLY A 140 15.94 -27.20 -7.16
C GLY A 140 14.90 -26.60 -8.10
N LEU A 141 13.65 -26.43 -7.64
CA LEU A 141 12.57 -25.87 -8.46
C LEU A 141 12.80 -24.39 -8.78
N HIS A 142 13.31 -23.65 -7.80
CA HIS A 142 13.64 -22.23 -7.93
C HIS A 142 15.06 -21.91 -7.44
N PRO A 143 16.10 -22.25 -8.22
CA PRO A 143 17.50 -22.18 -7.78
C PRO A 143 17.91 -20.78 -7.27
N THR A 144 17.40 -19.71 -7.91
CA THR A 144 17.70 -18.33 -7.48
C THR A 144 17.13 -18.01 -6.11
N ILE A 145 15.88 -18.41 -5.82
CA ILE A 145 15.26 -18.18 -4.52
C ILE A 145 15.96 -19.03 -3.45
N GLU A 146 16.28 -20.28 -3.79
CA GLU A 146 16.96 -21.22 -2.89
C GLU A 146 18.39 -20.80 -2.55
N SER A 147 19.13 -20.29 -3.54
CA SER A 147 20.50 -19.77 -3.30
C SER A 147 20.54 -18.58 -2.35
N LEU A 148 19.44 -17.84 -2.27
CA LEU A 148 19.22 -16.75 -1.31
C LEU A 148 18.65 -17.24 0.05
N GLY A 149 18.55 -18.55 0.24
CA GLY A 149 18.02 -19.17 1.44
C GLY A 149 16.49 -19.21 1.51
N GLY A 150 15.76 -19.04 0.41
CA GLY A 150 14.32 -19.22 0.28
C GLY A 150 13.92 -20.67 0.01
N GLY A 151 12.69 -20.87 -0.49
CA GLY A 151 12.16 -22.19 -0.83
C GLY A 151 11.05 -22.68 0.09
N ALA A 152 10.65 -23.93 -0.05
CA ALA A 152 9.60 -24.56 0.74
C ALA A 152 9.99 -24.63 2.24
N ARG A 153 9.06 -24.26 3.12
CA ARG A 153 9.28 -24.21 4.57
C ARG A 153 8.44 -25.20 5.34
N ASP A 154 7.17 -25.32 4.97
CA ASP A 154 6.23 -26.17 5.70
C ASP A 154 5.08 -26.63 4.78
N LEU A 155 4.42 -27.69 5.17
CA LEU A 155 3.18 -28.18 4.57
C LEU A 155 2.17 -28.43 5.68
N GLN A 156 1.03 -27.78 5.61
CA GLN A 156 -0.09 -27.89 6.55
C GLN A 156 -1.29 -28.46 5.82
N VAL A 157 -2.16 -29.17 6.55
CA VAL A 157 -3.38 -29.75 5.95
C VAL A 157 -4.60 -29.31 6.72
N ARG A 158 -5.53 -28.67 6.03
CA ARG A 158 -6.82 -28.23 6.55
C ARG A 158 -7.92 -29.12 6.00
N GLN A 159 -8.86 -29.51 6.85
CA GLN A 159 -10.08 -30.18 6.45
C GLN A 159 -11.22 -29.17 6.34
N ILE A 160 -11.84 -29.10 5.20
CA ILE A 160 -13.07 -28.32 4.98
C ILE A 160 -14.24 -29.29 5.14
N ALA A 161 -14.89 -29.24 6.30
CA ALA A 161 -15.98 -30.15 6.63
C ALA A 161 -17.27 -29.85 5.90
N ASN A 162 -17.58 -28.57 5.68
CA ASN A 162 -18.83 -28.11 5.10
C ASN A 162 -18.56 -27.26 3.85
N SER A 163 -18.97 -27.77 2.68
CA SER A 163 -18.99 -27.01 1.43
C SER A 163 -20.15 -27.46 0.54
N ALA A 164 -20.45 -26.70 -0.51
CA ALA A 164 -21.49 -27.04 -1.47
C ALA A 164 -21.23 -28.36 -2.27
N ILE A 165 -19.97 -28.83 -2.25
CA ILE A 165 -19.56 -30.05 -2.94
C ILE A 165 -19.20 -31.22 -1.98
N GLY A 166 -19.52 -31.06 -0.69
CA GLY A 166 -19.10 -31.98 0.35
C GLY A 166 -17.75 -31.65 0.97
N PRO A 167 -17.24 -32.50 1.88
CA PRO A 167 -15.98 -32.29 2.56
C PRO A 167 -14.76 -32.58 1.67
N PHE A 168 -13.65 -31.88 1.91
CA PHE A 168 -12.39 -32.07 1.19
C PHE A 168 -11.17 -31.59 2.03
N LEU A 169 -9.96 -31.92 1.56
CA LEU A 169 -8.74 -31.42 2.15
C LEU A 169 -8.15 -30.25 1.34
N VAL A 170 -7.47 -29.35 2.04
CA VAL A 170 -6.63 -28.33 1.45
C VAL A 170 -5.23 -28.45 2.05
N ALA A 171 -4.23 -28.74 1.22
CA ALA A 171 -2.85 -28.67 1.60
C ALA A 171 -2.34 -27.22 1.40
N HIS A 172 -1.80 -26.62 2.46
CA HIS A 172 -1.17 -25.30 2.46
C HIS A 172 0.33 -25.46 2.40
N LEU A 173 0.94 -25.16 1.27
CA LEU A 173 2.38 -25.06 1.12
C LEU A 173 2.82 -23.67 1.61
N ILE A 174 3.72 -23.63 2.57
CA ILE A 174 4.38 -22.41 3.03
C ILE A 174 5.73 -22.30 2.31
N TYR A 175 5.91 -21.20 1.59
CA TYR A 175 7.06 -21.00 0.72
C TYR A 175 7.68 -19.62 0.93
N ASP A 176 8.96 -19.59 1.27
CA ASP A 176 9.74 -18.37 1.44
C ASP A 176 10.21 -17.89 0.06
N VAL A 177 9.71 -16.74 -0.36
CA VAL A 177 9.94 -16.18 -1.69
C VAL A 177 11.02 -15.10 -1.72
N ARG A 178 11.67 -14.81 -0.58
CA ARG A 178 12.69 -13.75 -0.47
C ARG A 178 12.18 -12.40 -0.95
N ASP A 179 12.91 -11.78 -1.87
CA ASP A 179 12.69 -10.40 -2.29
C ASP A 179 11.77 -10.26 -3.51
N VAL A 180 11.16 -11.36 -3.96
CA VAL A 180 10.11 -11.31 -5.00
C VAL A 180 8.72 -11.26 -4.36
N MET A 181 7.70 -10.81 -5.10
CA MET A 181 6.30 -10.91 -4.66
C MET A 181 5.88 -12.38 -4.50
N GLY A 182 6.27 -13.24 -5.43
CA GLY A 182 6.29 -14.69 -5.25
C GLY A 182 5.17 -15.48 -5.90
N ALA A 183 4.16 -14.85 -6.53
CA ALA A 183 2.99 -15.55 -7.06
C ALA A 183 3.33 -16.72 -7.98
N ASN A 184 4.17 -16.48 -8.99
CA ASN A 184 4.54 -17.53 -9.95
C ASN A 184 5.33 -18.67 -9.28
N ALA A 185 6.30 -18.32 -8.42
CA ALA A 185 7.11 -19.33 -7.74
C ALA A 185 6.26 -20.25 -6.86
N VAL A 186 5.34 -19.68 -6.12
CA VAL A 186 4.46 -20.41 -5.20
C VAL A 186 3.44 -21.27 -5.95
N ASN A 187 2.88 -20.77 -7.06
CA ASN A 187 1.98 -21.54 -7.91
C ASN A 187 2.70 -22.73 -8.56
N THR A 188 3.90 -22.51 -9.11
CA THR A 188 4.72 -23.59 -9.68
C THR A 188 5.04 -24.67 -8.63
N ALA A 189 5.37 -24.27 -7.40
CA ALA A 189 5.63 -25.22 -6.33
C ALA A 189 4.35 -26.01 -5.92
N ALA A 190 3.18 -25.37 -5.90
CA ALA A 190 1.91 -26.04 -5.65
C ALA A 190 1.54 -27.04 -6.77
N GLU A 191 1.80 -26.68 -8.02
CA GLU A 191 1.60 -27.58 -9.17
C GLU A 191 2.51 -28.80 -9.09
N ALA A 192 3.78 -28.63 -8.68
CA ALA A 192 4.71 -29.74 -8.52
C ALA A 192 4.30 -30.74 -7.43
N LEU A 193 3.61 -30.29 -6.39
CA LEU A 193 3.10 -31.16 -5.32
C LEU A 193 1.83 -31.92 -5.69
N ALA A 194 1.13 -31.56 -6.76
CA ALA A 194 -0.17 -32.16 -7.10
C ALA A 194 -0.09 -33.69 -7.25
N ALA A 195 0.76 -34.19 -8.14
CA ALA A 195 0.88 -35.64 -8.39
C ALA A 195 1.35 -36.44 -7.16
N PRO A 196 2.37 -36.00 -6.39
CA PRO A 196 2.71 -36.66 -5.12
C PRO A 196 1.55 -36.74 -4.12
N LEU A 197 0.75 -35.67 -4.00
CA LEU A 197 -0.40 -35.64 -3.09
C LEU A 197 -1.54 -36.55 -3.57
N GLU A 198 -1.79 -36.65 -4.87
CA GLU A 198 -2.75 -37.59 -5.45
C GLU A 198 -2.36 -39.07 -5.19
N GLN A 199 -1.07 -39.38 -5.36
CA GLN A 199 -0.54 -40.71 -5.08
C GLN A 199 -0.69 -41.11 -3.60
N LEU A 200 -0.44 -40.20 -2.68
CA LEU A 200 -0.55 -40.44 -1.25
C LEU A 200 -2.01 -40.58 -0.77
N THR A 201 -2.93 -39.82 -1.34
CA THR A 201 -4.31 -39.71 -0.84
C THR A 201 -5.29 -40.55 -1.60
N GLY A 202 -4.96 -41.00 -2.82
CA GLY A 202 -5.89 -41.61 -3.76
C GLY A 202 -6.98 -40.65 -4.26
N GLY A 203 -6.86 -39.36 -3.94
CA GLY A 203 -7.76 -38.32 -4.37
C GLY A 203 -7.28 -37.61 -5.63
N ARG A 204 -7.88 -36.49 -5.95
CA ARG A 204 -7.58 -35.65 -7.13
C ARG A 204 -7.25 -34.23 -6.73
N ALA A 205 -6.07 -33.71 -7.11
CA ALA A 205 -5.69 -32.33 -6.94
C ALA A 205 -6.38 -31.46 -8.00
N HIS A 206 -7.23 -30.52 -7.55
CA HIS A 206 -7.99 -29.67 -8.47
C HIS A 206 -7.39 -28.27 -8.56
N LEU A 207 -7.60 -27.38 -7.60
CA LEU A 207 -7.01 -26.05 -7.58
C LEU A 207 -5.61 -26.06 -6.95
N ARG A 208 -4.67 -25.35 -7.55
CA ARG A 208 -3.29 -25.17 -7.10
C ARG A 208 -2.93 -23.71 -7.31
N ILE A 209 -3.16 -22.90 -6.28
CA ILE A 209 -3.10 -21.43 -6.40
C ILE A 209 -2.66 -20.80 -5.08
N LEU A 210 -1.95 -19.68 -5.16
CA LEU A 210 -1.60 -18.87 -3.99
C LEU A 210 -2.86 -18.34 -3.28
N SER A 211 -2.71 -17.99 -2.00
CA SER A 211 -3.68 -17.19 -1.26
C SER A 211 -3.19 -15.75 -1.13
N ASN A 212 -4.08 -14.79 -1.45
CA ASN A 212 -3.83 -13.38 -1.16
C ASN A 212 -4.00 -13.03 0.33
N LEU A 213 -4.66 -13.89 1.12
CA LEU A 213 -4.58 -13.81 2.59
C LEU A 213 -3.20 -14.31 3.04
N ALA A 214 -2.19 -13.47 2.83
CA ALA A 214 -0.80 -13.76 3.16
C ALA A 214 -0.51 -13.45 4.65
N ASP A 215 -1.27 -14.07 5.55
CA ASP A 215 -1.22 -13.83 7.00
C ASP A 215 0.08 -14.32 7.68
N ARG A 216 0.94 -15.00 6.93
CA ARG A 216 2.33 -15.32 7.35
C ARG A 216 3.35 -14.28 6.90
N ARG A 217 2.97 -13.39 6.00
CA ARG A 217 3.82 -12.32 5.45
C ARG A 217 3.29 -10.95 5.89
N LEU A 218 3.25 -10.75 7.21
CA LEU A 218 2.77 -9.51 7.81
C LEU A 218 3.86 -8.43 7.79
N ALA A 219 3.43 -7.20 7.67
CA ALA A 219 4.24 -6.02 7.98
C ALA A 219 3.48 -5.13 8.95
N GLY A 220 4.22 -4.42 9.79
CA GLY A 220 3.64 -3.51 10.74
C GLY A 220 4.47 -2.26 10.94
N ALA A 221 3.82 -1.26 11.51
CA ALA A 221 4.44 -0.03 11.94
C ALA A 221 3.82 0.44 13.26
N GLU A 222 4.63 1.11 14.05
CA GLU A 222 4.23 1.76 15.30
C GLU A 222 4.76 3.19 15.32
N VAL A 223 3.99 4.10 15.92
CA VAL A 223 4.37 5.49 16.14
C VAL A 223 3.95 5.92 17.55
N SER A 224 4.80 6.71 18.20
CA SER A 224 4.48 7.42 19.44
C SER A 224 4.62 8.91 19.20
N ILE A 225 3.59 9.70 19.55
CA ILE A 225 3.58 11.15 19.32
C ILE A 225 3.22 11.85 20.64
N PRO A 226 4.09 12.71 21.20
CA PRO A 226 3.77 13.53 22.36
C PRO A 226 2.50 14.37 22.12
N ALA A 227 1.64 14.49 23.12
CA ALA A 227 0.36 15.19 22.96
C ALA A 227 0.55 16.64 22.49
N GLU A 228 1.56 17.34 22.99
CA GLU A 228 1.88 18.72 22.61
C GLU A 228 2.12 18.90 21.12
N ALA A 229 2.73 17.88 20.46
CA ALA A 229 2.98 17.89 19.03
C ALA A 229 1.70 17.77 18.19
N LEU A 230 0.60 17.30 18.78
CA LEU A 230 -0.70 17.19 18.13
C LEU A 230 -1.50 18.49 18.13
N THR A 231 -1.11 19.49 18.96
CA THR A 231 -1.82 20.77 19.08
C THR A 231 -2.10 21.40 17.72
N PHE A 232 -3.35 21.84 17.51
CA PHE A 232 -3.79 22.36 16.23
C PHE A 232 -4.87 23.43 16.36
N ALA A 233 -4.63 24.63 15.81
CA ALA A 233 -5.55 25.76 15.92
C ALA A 233 -5.95 26.01 17.40
N ASP A 234 -7.24 25.95 17.70
CA ASP A 234 -7.78 26.15 19.05
C ASP A 234 -7.88 24.83 19.85
N PHE A 235 -7.44 23.70 19.31
CA PHE A 235 -7.47 22.39 19.97
C PHE A 235 -6.15 22.12 20.70
N SER A 236 -6.21 21.78 22.00
CA SER A 236 -5.05 21.28 22.73
C SER A 236 -4.62 19.91 22.22
N GLY A 237 -3.38 19.52 22.49
CA GLY A 237 -2.88 18.21 22.10
C GLY A 237 -3.67 17.05 22.68
N GLU A 238 -4.11 17.19 23.95
CA GLU A 238 -4.97 16.18 24.62
C GLU A 238 -6.34 16.09 23.97
N GLN A 239 -6.93 17.22 23.56
CA GLN A 239 -8.22 17.22 22.85
C GLN A 239 -8.10 16.52 21.50
N VAL A 240 -7.03 16.78 20.73
CA VAL A 240 -6.78 16.09 19.46
C VAL A 240 -6.55 14.60 19.67
N ARG A 241 -5.74 14.22 20.67
CA ARG A 241 -5.53 12.82 21.05
C ARG A 241 -6.85 12.14 21.40
N GLY A 242 -7.63 12.71 22.30
CA GLY A 242 -8.93 12.18 22.71
C GLY A 242 -9.86 11.95 21.52
N GLY A 243 -10.01 12.95 20.64
CA GLY A 243 -10.83 12.83 19.43
C GLY A 243 -10.32 11.76 18.44
N ILE A 244 -9.01 11.55 18.33
CA ILE A 244 -8.43 10.45 17.54
C ILE A 244 -8.82 9.09 18.12
N LEU A 245 -8.72 8.93 19.45
CA LEU A 245 -9.10 7.69 20.15
C LEU A 245 -10.59 7.38 19.99
N GLU A 246 -11.45 8.38 20.13
CA GLU A 246 -12.89 8.24 19.91
C GLU A 246 -13.23 7.84 18.47
N ALA A 247 -12.60 8.50 17.49
CA ALA A 247 -12.80 8.19 16.07
C ALA A 247 -12.30 6.78 15.69
N TRP A 248 -11.19 6.33 16.28
CA TRP A 248 -10.72 4.96 16.14
C TRP A 248 -11.63 3.95 16.82
N ALA A 249 -12.06 4.20 18.07
CA ALA A 249 -12.93 3.30 18.81
C ALA A 249 -14.23 3.01 18.04
N PHE A 250 -14.77 4.02 17.34
CA PHE A 250 -15.91 3.83 16.45
C PHE A 250 -15.59 2.86 15.30
N ALA A 251 -14.43 3.00 14.65
CA ALA A 251 -14.02 2.10 13.58
C ALA A 251 -13.70 0.67 14.08
N ALA A 252 -13.23 0.53 15.31
CA ALA A 252 -12.99 -0.78 15.93
C ALA A 252 -14.28 -1.53 16.26
N ALA A 253 -15.38 -0.81 16.51
CA ALA A 253 -16.66 -1.36 16.97
C ALA A 253 -17.70 -1.56 15.85
N ASP A 254 -17.61 -0.80 14.74
CA ASP A 254 -18.64 -0.75 13.70
C ASP A 254 -18.06 -1.09 12.32
N PRO A 255 -18.56 -2.14 11.63
CA PRO A 255 -18.04 -2.57 10.32
C PRO A 255 -18.20 -1.51 9.22
N TYR A 256 -19.26 -0.70 9.24
CA TYR A 256 -19.47 0.36 8.25
C TYR A 256 -18.41 1.45 8.41
N ARG A 257 -18.11 1.84 9.66
CA ARG A 257 -17.05 2.80 9.93
C ARG A 257 -15.67 2.20 9.65
N ALA A 258 -15.46 0.93 9.99
CA ALA A 258 -14.22 0.20 9.70
C ALA A 258 -13.89 0.18 8.20
N ALA A 259 -14.87 -0.04 7.33
CA ALA A 259 -14.67 -0.05 5.87
C ALA A 259 -14.08 1.28 5.37
N THR A 260 -14.63 2.42 5.81
CA THR A 260 -14.12 3.74 5.44
C THR A 260 -12.77 4.05 6.10
N HIS A 261 -12.57 3.58 7.34
CA HIS A 261 -11.32 3.72 8.08
C HIS A 261 -10.17 2.96 7.39
N ASN A 262 -10.39 1.71 7.03
CA ASN A 262 -9.40 0.87 6.35
C ASN A 262 -9.14 1.37 4.91
N LYS A 263 -10.17 1.83 4.17
CA LYS A 263 -9.95 2.52 2.88
C LYS A 263 -9.01 3.72 3.05
N GLY A 264 -9.15 4.47 4.14
CA GLY A 264 -8.24 5.56 4.47
C GLY A 264 -6.79 5.10 4.67
N ILE A 265 -6.56 3.94 5.30
CA ILE A 265 -5.22 3.32 5.40
C ILE A 265 -4.70 2.96 4.01
N MET A 266 -5.55 2.28 3.21
CA MET A 266 -5.18 1.78 1.89
C MET A 266 -4.87 2.91 0.90
N ASN A 267 -5.45 4.09 1.02
CA ASN A 267 -5.04 5.28 0.26
C ASN A 267 -3.52 5.54 0.35
N GLY A 268 -2.93 5.33 1.51
CA GLY A 268 -1.47 5.45 1.69
C GLY A 268 -0.71 4.22 1.18
N VAL A 269 -1.19 3.03 1.54
CA VAL A 269 -0.58 1.74 1.16
C VAL A 269 -0.54 1.58 -0.35
N ASP A 270 -1.70 1.65 -1.02
CA ASP A 270 -1.83 1.41 -2.45
C ASP A 270 -1.03 2.40 -3.28
N ALA A 271 -0.99 3.67 -2.86
CA ALA A 271 -0.22 4.67 -3.56
C ALA A 271 1.28 4.32 -3.66
N VAL A 272 1.85 3.67 -2.64
CA VAL A 272 3.25 3.19 -2.66
C VAL A 272 3.37 1.87 -3.40
N VAL A 273 2.42 0.95 -3.20
CA VAL A 273 2.39 -0.37 -3.88
C VAL A 273 2.33 -0.18 -5.40
N ILE A 274 1.45 0.71 -5.88
CA ILE A 274 1.33 1.08 -7.31
C ILE A 274 2.62 1.76 -7.79
N ALA A 275 3.13 2.74 -7.03
CA ALA A 275 4.34 3.47 -7.40
C ALA A 275 5.57 2.56 -7.54
N THR A 276 5.61 1.44 -6.82
CA THR A 276 6.70 0.45 -6.86
C THR A 276 6.44 -0.72 -7.82
N GLY A 277 5.32 -0.71 -8.56
CA GLY A 277 4.96 -1.75 -9.54
C GLY A 277 4.61 -3.09 -8.89
N ASN A 278 4.15 -3.08 -7.65
CA ASN A 278 3.67 -4.25 -6.93
C ASN A 278 2.16 -4.49 -7.15
N ASP A 279 1.67 -5.65 -6.75
CA ASP A 279 0.27 -6.06 -6.89
C ASP A 279 -0.61 -5.44 -5.80
N TRP A 280 -1.15 -4.24 -6.07
CA TRP A 280 -2.03 -3.55 -5.14
C TRP A 280 -3.34 -4.29 -4.87
N ARG A 281 -3.89 -5.02 -5.88
CA ARG A 281 -5.13 -5.78 -5.69
C ARG A 281 -4.93 -6.97 -4.75
N GLY A 282 -3.78 -7.64 -4.84
CA GLY A 282 -3.41 -8.70 -3.92
C GLY A 282 -3.21 -8.19 -2.50
N VAL A 283 -2.60 -7.02 -2.33
CA VAL A 283 -2.42 -6.37 -1.02
C VAL A 283 -3.77 -5.94 -0.43
N GLU A 284 -4.64 -5.29 -1.22
CA GLU A 284 -6.01 -4.92 -0.82
C GLU A 284 -6.81 -6.14 -0.34
N ALA A 285 -6.86 -7.20 -1.17
CA ALA A 285 -7.59 -8.42 -0.83
C ALA A 285 -7.08 -9.04 0.48
N GLY A 286 -5.76 -9.10 0.66
CA GLY A 286 -5.12 -9.59 1.88
C GLY A 286 -5.47 -8.74 3.09
N ALA A 287 -5.38 -7.41 2.98
CA ALA A 287 -5.68 -6.48 4.07
C ALA A 287 -7.14 -6.58 4.54
N HIS A 288 -8.10 -6.59 3.62
CA HIS A 288 -9.52 -6.69 3.97
C HIS A 288 -9.89 -8.07 4.52
N ALA A 289 -9.33 -9.15 3.97
CA ALA A 289 -9.52 -10.50 4.54
C ALA A 289 -8.93 -10.59 5.97
N TYR A 290 -7.77 -9.96 6.19
CA TYR A 290 -7.12 -9.91 7.50
C TYR A 290 -7.91 -9.07 8.51
N ALA A 291 -8.53 -7.97 8.09
CA ALA A 291 -9.43 -7.17 8.92
C ALA A 291 -10.66 -7.94 9.40
N ALA A 292 -11.06 -9.01 8.70
CA ALA A 292 -12.19 -9.88 9.04
C ALA A 292 -11.79 -11.19 9.72
N ARG A 293 -10.50 -11.40 10.07
CA ARG A 293 -9.98 -12.68 10.59
C ARG A 293 -10.60 -13.14 11.91
N SER A 294 -11.13 -12.20 12.70
CA SER A 294 -11.82 -12.51 13.96
C SER A 294 -13.30 -12.94 13.78
N GLY A 295 -13.80 -12.99 12.53
CA GLY A 295 -15.21 -13.25 12.21
C GLY A 295 -16.04 -11.98 12.03
N THR A 296 -15.51 -10.82 12.40
CA THR A 296 -16.14 -9.51 12.18
C THR A 296 -15.12 -8.56 11.56
N TYR A 297 -15.56 -7.80 10.56
CA TYR A 297 -14.71 -6.81 9.91
C TYR A 297 -14.45 -5.62 10.84
N THR A 298 -13.19 -5.30 11.10
CA THR A 298 -12.78 -4.28 12.06
C THR A 298 -11.60 -3.46 11.54
N SER A 299 -11.14 -2.47 12.32
CA SER A 299 -9.97 -1.64 12.03
C SER A 299 -8.69 -2.47 11.92
N LEU A 300 -7.86 -2.18 10.90
CA LEU A 300 -6.50 -2.70 10.77
C LEU A 300 -5.49 -2.01 11.70
N SER A 301 -5.82 -0.78 12.16
CA SER A 301 -4.98 -0.03 13.09
C SER A 301 -5.53 -0.08 14.51
N THR A 302 -4.66 0.16 15.48
CA THR A 302 -5.02 0.41 16.88
C THR A 302 -4.42 1.71 17.35
N TRP A 303 -5.17 2.45 18.17
CA TRP A 303 -4.72 3.70 18.77
C TRP A 303 -4.96 3.67 20.27
N SER A 304 -4.02 4.15 21.06
CA SER A 304 -4.09 4.18 22.51
C SER A 304 -3.34 5.38 23.08
N GLU A 305 -3.63 5.69 24.34
CA GLU A 305 -2.84 6.60 25.14
C GLU A 305 -1.71 5.83 25.81
N GLY A 306 -0.48 6.35 25.73
CA GLY A 306 0.67 5.80 26.43
C GLY A 306 0.77 6.32 27.87
N ALA A 307 1.66 5.73 28.67
CA ALA A 307 1.82 6.04 30.09
C ALA A 307 2.26 7.49 30.36
N GLY A 308 2.94 8.12 29.40
CA GLY A 308 3.35 9.54 29.46
C GLY A 308 2.36 10.50 28.79
N GLY A 309 1.19 10.03 28.39
CA GLY A 309 0.17 10.84 27.71
C GLY A 309 0.38 11.02 26.21
N GLU A 310 1.33 10.30 25.62
CA GLU A 310 1.56 10.26 24.18
C GLU A 310 0.45 9.50 23.43
N LEU A 311 0.22 9.83 22.16
CA LEU A 311 -0.62 9.04 21.26
C LEU A 311 0.22 7.91 20.67
N ILE A 312 -0.17 6.65 20.91
CA ILE A 312 0.45 5.46 20.33
C ILE A 312 -0.45 4.90 19.23
N GLY A 313 0.12 4.73 18.03
CA GLY A 313 -0.56 4.10 16.91
C GLY A 313 0.18 2.88 16.41
N LYS A 314 -0.56 1.83 16.04
CA LYS A 314 -0.03 0.58 15.45
C LYS A 314 -0.86 0.18 14.24
N LEU A 315 -0.20 -0.36 13.24
CA LEU A 315 -0.81 -0.97 12.05
C LEU A 315 -0.13 -2.29 11.77
N GLU A 316 -0.92 -3.31 11.48
CA GLU A 316 -0.45 -4.61 11.02
C GLU A 316 -1.35 -5.13 9.91
N LEU A 317 -0.76 -5.60 8.80
CA LEU A 317 -1.49 -6.15 7.68
C LEU A 317 -0.61 -7.08 6.82
N PRO A 318 -1.20 -8.00 6.04
CA PRO A 318 -0.48 -8.75 5.02
C PRO A 318 0.12 -7.81 3.98
N MET A 319 1.41 -8.02 3.64
CA MET A 319 2.13 -7.15 2.72
C MET A 319 3.00 -7.97 1.76
N ALA A 320 2.36 -8.60 0.78
CA ALA A 320 3.01 -9.42 -0.23
C ALA A 320 3.62 -8.56 -1.36
N VAL A 321 4.70 -7.87 -1.06
CA VAL A 321 5.43 -7.00 -2.01
C VAL A 321 6.83 -7.52 -2.29
N GLY A 322 7.41 -7.15 -3.42
CA GLY A 322 8.78 -7.46 -3.80
C GLY A 322 9.55 -6.22 -4.25
N ILE A 323 10.88 -6.32 -4.25
CA ILE A 323 11.79 -5.31 -4.80
C ILE A 323 12.46 -5.77 -6.09
N THR A 324 12.23 -7.02 -6.50
CA THR A 324 12.77 -7.64 -7.70
C THR A 324 11.70 -8.41 -8.47
N GLY A 325 11.89 -8.52 -9.78
CA GLY A 325 11.02 -9.30 -10.68
C GLY A 325 9.75 -8.55 -11.13
N GLY A 326 9.07 -9.07 -12.15
CA GLY A 326 7.81 -8.55 -12.66
C GLY A 326 7.84 -7.05 -13.01
N SER A 327 6.73 -6.37 -12.75
CA SER A 327 6.57 -4.94 -13.07
C SER A 327 7.49 -4.02 -12.28
N THR A 328 8.06 -4.46 -11.16
CA THR A 328 9.05 -3.69 -10.39
C THR A 328 10.32 -3.42 -11.21
N GLN A 329 10.62 -4.25 -12.18
CA GLN A 329 11.78 -4.13 -13.07
C GLN A 329 11.42 -3.65 -14.48
N SER A 330 10.28 -4.09 -15.02
CA SER A 330 9.87 -3.76 -16.41
C SER A 330 9.30 -2.34 -16.53
N HIS A 331 8.69 -1.77 -15.47
CA HIS A 331 8.15 -0.41 -15.47
C HIS A 331 9.23 0.61 -15.06
N PRO A 332 9.63 1.55 -15.95
CA PRO A 332 10.75 2.46 -15.67
C PRO A 332 10.58 3.27 -14.39
N ALA A 333 9.39 3.88 -14.18
CA ALA A 333 9.13 4.68 -13.00
C ALA A 333 9.13 3.83 -11.71
N ALA A 334 8.61 2.60 -11.73
CA ALA A 334 8.63 1.72 -10.56
C ALA A 334 10.07 1.39 -10.12
N ARG A 335 10.94 1.09 -11.07
CA ARG A 335 12.36 0.85 -10.82
C ARG A 335 13.05 2.08 -10.20
N THR A 336 12.79 3.27 -10.73
CA THR A 336 13.31 4.53 -10.17
C THR A 336 12.76 4.79 -8.78
N ASN A 337 11.48 4.52 -8.55
CA ASN A 337 10.81 4.70 -7.27
C ASN A 337 11.41 3.77 -6.19
N LEU A 338 11.68 2.52 -6.51
CA LEU A 338 12.38 1.59 -5.60
C LEU A 338 13.79 2.07 -5.26
N ARG A 339 14.53 2.61 -6.23
CA ARG A 339 15.85 3.24 -5.98
C ARG A 339 15.73 4.45 -5.06
N LEU A 340 14.69 5.28 -5.24
CA LEU A 340 14.44 6.45 -4.39
C LEU A 340 14.17 6.05 -2.94
N ILE A 341 13.30 5.06 -2.72
CA ILE A 341 13.00 4.50 -1.39
C ILE A 341 14.27 3.92 -0.76
N GLY A 342 15.09 3.24 -1.55
CA GLY A 342 16.32 2.61 -1.12
C GLY A 342 16.09 1.45 -0.16
N ALA A 343 14.97 0.73 -0.29
CA ALA A 343 14.71 -0.49 0.46
C ALA A 343 15.65 -1.61 -0.02
N ARG A 344 16.28 -2.30 0.95
CA ARG A 344 17.29 -3.32 0.71
C ARG A 344 16.71 -4.73 0.65
N SER A 345 15.46 -4.88 1.09
CA SER A 345 14.71 -6.13 1.06
C SER A 345 13.23 -5.88 0.89
N SER A 346 12.48 -6.91 0.50
CA SER A 346 11.01 -6.87 0.44
C SER A 346 10.39 -6.57 1.81
N GLY A 347 10.99 -7.07 2.89
CA GLY A 347 10.55 -6.78 4.26
C GLY A 347 10.76 -5.30 4.64
N GLU A 348 11.88 -4.68 4.26
CA GLU A 348 12.08 -3.25 4.51
C GLU A 348 11.07 -2.40 3.72
N LEU A 349 10.79 -2.74 2.45
CA LEU A 349 9.75 -2.09 1.66
C LEU A 349 8.38 -2.24 2.32
N ALA A 350 8.02 -3.44 2.75
CA ALA A 350 6.76 -3.75 3.42
C ALA A 350 6.56 -2.91 4.69
N GLY A 351 7.60 -2.79 5.53
CA GLY A 351 7.59 -1.94 6.73
C GLY A 351 7.42 -0.44 6.40
N ILE A 352 8.08 0.04 5.34
CA ILE A 352 7.92 1.42 4.86
C ILE A 352 6.47 1.67 4.43
N ILE A 353 5.88 0.75 3.68
CA ILE A 353 4.49 0.85 3.23
C ILE A 353 3.52 0.87 4.43
N ALA A 354 3.75 0.01 5.43
CA ALA A 354 2.96 0.00 6.67
C ALA A 354 3.06 1.33 7.43
N ALA A 355 4.25 1.93 7.51
CA ALA A 355 4.43 3.24 8.13
C ALA A 355 3.66 4.36 7.38
N VAL A 356 3.61 4.30 6.04
CA VAL A 356 2.82 5.24 5.23
C VAL A 356 1.32 5.03 5.45
N GLY A 357 0.85 3.77 5.51
CA GLY A 357 -0.53 3.44 5.84
C GLY A 357 -0.95 3.99 7.22
N LEU A 358 -0.09 3.83 8.23
CA LEU A 358 -0.34 4.35 9.58
C LEU A 358 -0.37 5.89 9.60
N ALA A 359 0.56 6.55 8.90
CA ALA A 359 0.58 8.00 8.74
C ALA A 359 -0.68 8.52 8.04
N GLN A 360 -1.15 7.82 7.00
CA GLN A 360 -2.39 8.17 6.28
C GLN A 360 -3.62 8.00 7.16
N ASN A 361 -3.67 6.94 7.95
CA ASN A 361 -4.72 6.73 8.93
C ASN A 361 -4.78 7.87 9.96
N LEU A 362 -3.63 8.24 10.51
CA LEU A 362 -3.53 9.36 11.46
C LEU A 362 -4.01 10.67 10.83
N ALA A 363 -3.65 10.94 9.56
CA ALA A 363 -4.08 12.13 8.85
C ALA A 363 -5.62 12.22 8.76
N ALA A 364 -6.27 11.09 8.44
CA ALA A 364 -7.72 11.01 8.36
C ALA A 364 -8.38 11.16 9.74
N LEU A 365 -7.89 10.44 10.76
CA LEU A 365 -8.41 10.52 12.14
C LEU A 365 -8.29 11.92 12.71
N ARG A 366 -7.13 12.56 12.55
CA ARG A 366 -6.90 13.92 13.02
C ARG A 366 -7.85 14.92 12.35
N ALA A 367 -8.03 14.82 11.02
CA ALA A 367 -8.95 15.68 10.31
C ALA A 367 -10.40 15.51 10.80
N LEU A 368 -10.83 14.27 11.05
CA LEU A 368 -12.16 13.96 11.60
C LEU A 368 -12.34 14.50 13.02
N ALA A 369 -11.30 14.39 13.86
CA ALA A 369 -11.30 14.81 15.25
C ALA A 369 -11.23 16.36 15.45
N THR A 370 -10.91 17.12 14.40
CA THR A 370 -10.70 18.59 14.49
C THR A 370 -11.63 19.37 13.54
N GLU A 371 -11.15 19.70 12.35
CA GLU A 371 -11.86 20.59 11.40
C GLU A 371 -12.95 19.90 10.58
N GLY A 372 -12.97 18.55 10.58
CA GLY A 372 -13.74 17.75 9.64
C GLY A 372 -13.07 17.66 8.25
N ILE A 373 -13.34 16.56 7.56
CA ILE A 373 -12.68 16.24 6.27
C ILE A 373 -12.96 17.30 5.20
N GLN A 374 -14.15 17.88 5.16
CA GLN A 374 -14.53 18.80 4.09
C GLN A 374 -13.73 20.11 4.08
N ARG A 375 -13.37 20.66 5.24
CA ARG A 375 -12.61 21.93 5.29
C ARG A 375 -11.19 21.80 4.75
N GLY A 376 -10.49 20.72 5.06
CA GLY A 376 -9.15 20.44 4.54
C GLY A 376 -9.12 20.16 3.04
N HIS A 377 -10.14 19.49 2.51
CA HIS A 377 -10.26 19.15 1.09
C HIS A 377 -10.71 20.31 0.19
N MET A 378 -11.44 21.30 0.71
CA MET A 378 -12.03 22.38 -0.07
C MET A 378 -11.00 23.16 -0.93
N ARG A 379 -9.83 23.45 -0.39
CA ARG A 379 -8.80 24.22 -1.09
C ARG A 379 -8.16 23.43 -2.25
N LEU A 380 -7.98 22.12 -2.09
CA LEU A 380 -7.42 21.25 -3.13
C LEU A 380 -8.48 20.83 -4.15
N HIS A 381 -9.73 20.65 -3.69
CA HIS A 381 -10.88 20.43 -4.55
C HIS A 381 -11.12 21.63 -5.49
N ALA A 382 -10.90 22.87 -5.03
CA ALA A 382 -11.02 24.05 -5.86
C ALA A 382 -10.06 24.02 -7.08
N ARG A 383 -8.86 23.45 -6.96
CA ARG A 383 -7.95 23.26 -8.11
C ARG A 383 -8.46 22.24 -9.11
N GLN A 384 -9.04 21.13 -8.65
CA GLN A 384 -9.66 20.14 -9.54
C GLN A 384 -10.86 20.72 -10.27
N VAL A 385 -11.70 21.48 -9.55
CA VAL A 385 -12.84 22.18 -10.15
C VAL A 385 -12.37 23.20 -11.20
N ALA A 386 -11.28 23.92 -10.92
CA ALA A 386 -10.68 24.85 -11.88
C ALA A 386 -10.22 24.14 -13.17
N LEU A 387 -9.50 23.01 -13.03
CA LEU A 387 -9.08 22.20 -14.17
C LEU A 387 -10.27 21.65 -14.96
N SER A 388 -11.28 21.11 -14.27
CA SER A 388 -12.49 20.56 -14.88
C SER A 388 -13.34 21.64 -15.57
N ALA A 389 -13.22 22.90 -15.14
CA ALA A 389 -13.85 24.05 -15.79
C ALA A 389 -13.12 24.51 -17.06
N GLY A 390 -11.92 23.99 -17.34
CA GLY A 390 -11.10 24.35 -18.50
C GLY A 390 -10.13 25.50 -18.23
N ALA A 391 -9.67 25.67 -16.97
CA ALA A 391 -8.60 26.61 -16.65
C ALA A 391 -7.26 26.16 -17.25
N LYS A 392 -6.51 27.09 -17.81
CA LYS A 392 -5.13 26.85 -18.25
C LYS A 392 -4.21 26.67 -17.02
N PRO A 393 -3.04 26.04 -17.16
CA PRO A 393 -2.13 25.79 -16.03
C PRO A 393 -1.77 27.04 -15.20
N ASP A 394 -1.65 28.21 -15.85
CA ASP A 394 -1.36 29.50 -15.23
C ASP A 394 -2.59 30.15 -14.56
N GLU A 395 -3.80 29.71 -14.90
CA GLU A 395 -5.08 30.20 -14.37
C GLU A 395 -5.54 29.42 -13.12
N VAL A 396 -5.10 28.16 -12.97
CA VAL A 396 -5.63 27.20 -11.98
C VAL A 396 -5.54 27.74 -10.55
N ASP A 397 -4.38 28.20 -10.13
CA ASP A 397 -4.17 28.66 -8.75
C ASP A 397 -4.95 29.93 -8.42
N ARG A 398 -5.05 30.85 -9.38
CA ARG A 398 -5.82 32.09 -9.25
C ARG A 398 -7.31 31.78 -9.16
N LEU A 399 -7.82 30.92 -10.01
CA LEU A 399 -9.23 30.51 -10.01
C LEU A 399 -9.59 29.75 -8.74
N ALA A 400 -8.75 28.81 -8.32
CA ALA A 400 -8.96 28.06 -7.08
C ALA A 400 -9.00 28.97 -5.86
N ALA A 401 -8.11 29.98 -5.79
CA ALA A 401 -8.11 30.95 -4.71
C ALA A 401 -9.41 31.80 -4.68
N GLN A 402 -9.90 32.22 -5.85
CA GLN A 402 -11.15 32.99 -5.96
C GLN A 402 -12.35 32.14 -5.54
N LEU A 403 -12.48 30.89 -6.04
CA LEU A 403 -13.54 29.95 -5.63
C LEU A 403 -13.53 29.69 -4.12
N GLY A 404 -12.35 29.57 -3.53
CA GLY A 404 -12.18 29.38 -2.10
C GLY A 404 -12.64 30.58 -1.27
N ASN A 405 -12.29 31.80 -1.72
CA ASN A 405 -12.70 33.06 -1.07
C ASN A 405 -14.21 33.29 -1.15
N GLU A 406 -14.81 32.94 -2.29
CA GLU A 406 -16.27 33.02 -2.49
C GLU A 406 -17.03 31.90 -1.77
N LYS A 407 -16.34 30.89 -1.19
CA LYS A 407 -16.92 29.67 -0.59
C LYS A 407 -17.90 28.95 -1.54
N ASN A 408 -17.71 29.10 -2.86
CA ASN A 408 -18.55 28.52 -3.91
C ASN A 408 -17.71 27.74 -4.91
N ILE A 409 -17.33 26.52 -4.52
CA ILE A 409 -16.45 25.64 -5.32
C ILE A 409 -17.32 24.73 -6.20
N ARG A 410 -17.90 25.33 -7.26
CA ARG A 410 -18.74 24.65 -8.27
C ARG A 410 -18.20 24.90 -9.66
N ILE A 411 -18.36 23.91 -10.53
CA ILE A 411 -17.83 23.95 -11.90
C ILE A 411 -18.47 25.07 -12.73
N GLU A 412 -19.77 25.33 -12.52
CA GLU A 412 -20.51 26.38 -13.18
C GLU A 412 -19.97 27.77 -12.80
N ARG A 413 -19.67 27.97 -11.50
CA ARG A 413 -19.06 29.20 -11.02
C ARG A 413 -17.66 29.43 -11.56
N ALA A 414 -16.87 28.36 -11.61
CA ALA A 414 -15.52 28.39 -12.19
C ALA A 414 -15.54 28.79 -13.66
N ARG A 415 -16.48 28.24 -14.45
CA ARG A 415 -16.68 28.62 -15.87
C ARG A 415 -17.07 30.07 -16.02
N GLN A 416 -18.01 30.57 -15.22
CA GLN A 416 -18.39 31.99 -15.23
C GLN A 416 -17.18 32.90 -15.00
N ILE A 417 -16.37 32.62 -13.97
CA ILE A 417 -15.18 33.43 -13.69
C ILE A 417 -14.18 33.38 -14.85
N LEU A 418 -13.96 32.23 -15.47
CA LEU A 418 -13.08 32.09 -16.62
C LEU A 418 -13.61 32.90 -17.84
N ASP A 419 -14.90 32.86 -18.09
CA ASP A 419 -15.51 33.59 -19.16
C ASP A 419 -15.38 35.12 -18.96
N ASP A 420 -15.56 35.58 -17.71
CA ASP A 420 -15.37 37.00 -17.35
C ASP A 420 -13.91 37.43 -17.54
N TRP A 421 -12.93 36.57 -17.11
CA TRP A 421 -11.51 36.88 -17.31
C TRP A 421 -11.10 36.91 -18.79
N ARG A 422 -11.74 36.09 -19.63
CA ARG A 422 -11.45 36.01 -21.07
C ARG A 422 -12.06 37.16 -21.85
N LYS A 423 -13.26 37.63 -21.45
CA LYS A 423 -13.88 38.85 -22.01
C LYS A 423 -13.05 40.08 -21.69
N ASN A 424 -12.63 40.25 -20.44
CA ASN A 424 -11.83 41.41 -20.01
C ASN A 424 -10.37 41.42 -20.51
N LYS A 425 -9.91 40.39 -21.23
CA LYS A 425 -8.62 40.37 -21.94
C LYS A 425 -8.71 40.82 -23.39
N HIS A 426 -9.91 41.02 -23.90
CA HIS A 426 -10.17 41.45 -25.28
C HIS A 426 -10.64 42.92 -25.37
N ASP A 427 -10.86 43.58 -24.25
CA ASP A 427 -10.98 45.01 -24.10
C ASP A 427 -9.64 45.63 -23.63
#